data_f7e8766bf55756862bcfbd49312edd0e
#
_entry.id   f7e8766bf55756862bcfbd49312edd0e
#
_cell.length_a   1.000
_cell.length_b   1.000
_cell.length_c   1.000
_cell.angle_alpha   90.00
_cell.angle_beta   90.00
_cell.angle_gamma   90.00
#
_symmetry.space_group_name_H-M   'P 1'
#
loop_
_entity.id
_entity.type
_entity.pdbx_description
1 polymer ?
#
loop_
_entity_poly.entity_id
_entity_poly.type
_entity_poly.pdbx_seq_one_letter_code
_entity_poly.pdbx_strand_id
1 'polypeptide(L)'
;MAEATTLADLLLVPASPQRGLRFLRSQDRESVISYAELLQRALRLLAVLQSRGLKPGDTLVLFVRDNRAFIDAFWACQIGGLIAVPLAGGVREDALGRLERVGTLFETAWLFTERELWQRCKQTAGSQSQFDKRVCLMEDITRSDDTGELHHAQPEDIAFIQFSSGSTSEPKGVQLSHRNLLVNIRDITRAAAISADDTTLSWMPLSHDMGLIGFHLVPLHNGIDQVLMDTDVFVRRPARWLRAACNYSATLLCSPSFGYRHYLKAVDPDNESLNLSHVRLVFNGAEPVSPGACRAFTRALKASGLPEESMFPVYGLAEASLAVTFPRPGDQLRTLVLASGQLAPGDRVVPVEVSTQAHELVCLGHSLPACKIRICDDQGRQLPEFTVGHVKIRGDNVTRGYYRCPKCDEAAFIDGWLDTGDLGLLTTDGLFITGRCKDILFAGGQNWYPQDIEAALQ
;
A
#
# COMPACT_ATOMS: atom_id res chain seq x y z
N MET A 1 -28.83 2.18 -1.04
CA MET A 1 -28.21 1.58 0.16
C MET A 1 -27.67 2.70 1.03
N ALA A 2 -27.72 2.57 2.37
CA ALA A 2 -27.05 3.53 3.25
C ALA A 2 -25.55 3.55 2.92
N GLU A 3 -24.93 4.71 2.99
CA GLU A 3 -23.50 4.86 2.74
C GLU A 3 -22.71 4.19 3.88
N ALA A 4 -21.71 3.37 3.55
CA ALA A 4 -20.84 2.73 4.54
C ALA A 4 -20.14 3.80 5.40
N THR A 5 -20.17 3.64 6.71
CA THR A 5 -19.56 4.54 7.69
C THR A 5 -18.34 3.94 8.36
N THR A 6 -18.23 2.61 8.32
CA THR A 6 -17.08 1.83 8.82
C THR A 6 -16.63 0.80 7.80
N LEU A 7 -15.42 0.24 7.96
CA LEU A 7 -14.97 -0.86 7.10
C LEU A 7 -15.84 -2.10 7.27
N ALA A 8 -16.36 -2.35 8.48
CA ALA A 8 -17.26 -3.47 8.72
C ALA A 8 -18.47 -3.45 7.80
N ASP A 9 -19.02 -2.27 7.53
CA ASP A 9 -20.19 -2.10 6.64
C ASP A 9 -19.93 -2.62 5.23
N LEU A 10 -18.67 -2.51 4.73
CA LEU A 10 -18.30 -2.98 3.39
C LEU A 10 -18.44 -4.49 3.25
N LEU A 11 -18.18 -5.25 4.32
CA LEU A 11 -18.27 -6.70 4.31
C LEU A 11 -19.65 -7.20 4.76
N LEU A 12 -20.29 -6.51 5.71
CA LEU A 12 -21.63 -6.88 6.20
C LEU A 12 -22.70 -6.73 5.12
N VAL A 13 -22.54 -5.71 4.25
CA VAL A 13 -23.45 -5.43 3.12
C VAL A 13 -22.64 -5.24 1.85
N PRO A 14 -21.98 -6.30 1.33
CA PRO A 14 -21.11 -6.16 0.18
C PRO A 14 -21.91 -5.77 -1.08
N ALA A 15 -21.32 -4.90 -1.91
CA ALA A 15 -21.96 -4.41 -3.13
C ALA A 15 -22.32 -5.54 -4.10
N SER A 16 -21.53 -6.62 -4.11
CA SER A 16 -21.76 -7.82 -4.96
C SER A 16 -21.33 -9.08 -4.18
N PRO A 17 -22.24 -9.70 -3.41
CA PRO A 17 -21.92 -10.83 -2.54
C PRO A 17 -21.29 -12.05 -3.24
N GLN A 18 -21.61 -12.26 -4.52
CA GLN A 18 -21.15 -13.39 -5.34
C GLN A 18 -19.74 -13.16 -5.92
N ARG A 19 -19.32 -11.91 -6.10
CA ARG A 19 -17.95 -11.57 -6.45
C ARG A 19 -17.01 -11.88 -5.29
N GLY A 20 -15.70 -11.91 -5.54
CA GLY A 20 -14.80 -12.28 -4.46
C GLY A 20 -13.33 -12.28 -4.79
N LEU A 21 -12.62 -13.15 -4.12
CA LEU A 21 -11.17 -13.23 -4.12
C LEU A 21 -10.71 -14.55 -4.72
N ARG A 22 -9.75 -14.46 -5.63
CA ARG A 22 -8.98 -15.57 -6.16
C ARG A 22 -7.56 -15.47 -5.63
N PHE A 23 -7.08 -16.50 -4.95
CA PHE A 23 -5.73 -16.57 -4.41
C PHE A 23 -4.85 -17.42 -5.31
N LEU A 24 -3.76 -16.83 -5.83
CA LEU A 24 -2.76 -17.51 -6.63
C LEU A 24 -1.53 -17.82 -5.76
N ARG A 25 -1.39 -19.09 -5.40
CA ARG A 25 -0.34 -19.57 -4.50
C ARG A 25 0.79 -20.26 -5.25
N SER A 26 1.85 -20.60 -4.52
CA SER A 26 2.89 -21.49 -5.01
C SER A 26 2.30 -22.87 -5.37
N GLN A 27 3.01 -23.63 -6.25
CA GLN A 27 2.61 -24.96 -6.73
C GLN A 27 1.29 -24.99 -7.55
N ASP A 28 0.98 -23.89 -8.25
CA ASP A 28 -0.22 -23.73 -9.09
C ASP A 28 -1.54 -24.02 -8.35
N ARG A 29 -1.54 -23.83 -7.03
CA ARG A 29 -2.74 -23.95 -6.21
C ARG A 29 -3.52 -22.65 -6.27
N GLU A 30 -4.78 -22.77 -6.59
CA GLU A 30 -5.75 -21.70 -6.59
C GLU A 30 -6.86 -21.98 -5.59
N SER A 31 -7.39 -20.93 -5.01
CA SER A 31 -8.64 -21.00 -4.26
C SER A 31 -9.45 -19.74 -4.48
N VAL A 32 -10.76 -19.91 -4.56
CA VAL A 32 -11.70 -18.80 -4.76
C VAL A 32 -12.67 -18.78 -3.60
N ILE A 33 -12.98 -17.59 -3.10
CA ILE A 33 -14.04 -17.38 -2.11
C ILE A 33 -14.87 -16.16 -2.53
N SER A 34 -16.19 -16.22 -2.34
CA SER A 34 -17.05 -15.06 -2.52
C SER A 34 -16.94 -14.10 -1.32
N TYR A 35 -17.39 -12.86 -1.48
CA TYR A 35 -17.49 -11.91 -0.36
C TYR A 35 -18.47 -12.40 0.71
N ALA A 36 -19.54 -13.08 0.31
CA ALA A 36 -20.44 -13.73 1.26
C ALA A 36 -19.75 -14.83 2.07
N GLU A 37 -18.92 -15.65 1.43
CA GLU A 37 -18.12 -16.68 2.11
C GLU A 37 -17.06 -16.05 3.01
N LEU A 38 -16.42 -14.95 2.58
CA LEU A 38 -15.46 -14.20 3.41
C LEU A 38 -16.11 -13.72 4.71
N LEU A 39 -17.33 -13.18 4.66
CA LEU A 39 -18.07 -12.77 5.86
C LEU A 39 -18.26 -13.96 6.83
N GLN A 40 -18.72 -15.11 6.32
CA GLN A 40 -18.92 -16.30 7.17
C GLN A 40 -17.61 -16.77 7.82
N ARG A 41 -16.49 -16.70 7.08
CA ARG A 41 -15.17 -17.05 7.59
C ARG A 41 -14.70 -16.07 8.66
N ALA A 42 -14.90 -14.77 8.45
CA ALA A 42 -14.57 -13.73 9.41
C ALA A 42 -15.37 -13.88 10.70
N LEU A 43 -16.68 -14.19 10.62
CA LEU A 43 -17.53 -14.43 11.79
C LEU A 43 -17.08 -15.63 12.61
N ARG A 44 -16.72 -16.74 11.96
CA ARG A 44 -16.20 -17.94 12.66
C ARG A 44 -14.88 -17.65 13.35
N LEU A 45 -13.96 -16.95 12.66
CA LEU A 45 -12.68 -16.57 13.28
C LEU A 45 -12.89 -15.61 14.44
N LEU A 46 -13.82 -14.66 14.32
CA LEU A 46 -14.18 -13.74 15.41
C LEU A 46 -14.64 -14.53 16.65
N ALA A 47 -15.50 -15.55 16.50
CA ALA A 47 -15.93 -16.39 17.61
C ALA A 47 -14.73 -17.03 18.33
N VAL A 48 -13.76 -17.54 17.57
CA VAL A 48 -12.52 -18.13 18.15
C VAL A 48 -11.70 -17.08 18.89
N LEU A 49 -11.54 -15.87 18.33
CA LEU A 49 -10.80 -14.79 18.98
C LEU A 49 -11.49 -14.35 20.28
N GLN A 50 -12.80 -14.20 20.27
CA GLN A 50 -13.60 -13.83 21.44
C GLN A 50 -13.58 -14.93 22.52
N SER A 51 -13.62 -16.21 22.16
CA SER A 51 -13.50 -17.32 23.11
C SER A 51 -12.13 -17.36 23.80
N ARG A 52 -11.10 -16.81 23.18
CA ARG A 52 -9.76 -16.64 23.77
C ARG A 52 -9.65 -15.39 24.65
N GLY A 53 -10.69 -14.56 24.70
CA GLY A 53 -10.79 -13.37 25.54
C GLY A 53 -10.51 -12.05 24.88
N LEU A 54 -10.36 -12.00 23.54
CA LEU A 54 -10.24 -10.71 22.82
C LEU A 54 -11.57 -9.94 22.89
N LYS A 55 -11.48 -8.65 23.08
CA LYS A 55 -12.60 -7.72 23.22
C LYS A 55 -12.43 -6.53 22.27
N PRO A 56 -13.52 -5.82 21.93
CA PRO A 56 -13.41 -4.59 21.16
C PRO A 56 -12.37 -3.61 21.76
N GLY A 57 -11.53 -3.04 20.91
CA GLY A 57 -10.38 -2.19 21.28
C GLY A 57 -9.07 -2.95 21.51
N ASP A 58 -9.09 -4.28 21.65
CA ASP A 58 -7.84 -5.05 21.74
C ASP A 58 -7.09 -5.04 20.40
N THR A 59 -5.77 -5.09 20.49
CA THR A 59 -4.88 -5.10 19.33
C THR A 59 -4.52 -6.52 18.93
N LEU A 60 -4.67 -6.85 17.63
CA LEU A 60 -4.25 -8.11 17.03
C LEU A 60 -3.18 -7.87 15.96
N VAL A 61 -1.95 -8.29 16.24
CA VAL A 61 -0.84 -8.26 15.29
C VAL A 61 -1.03 -9.40 14.28
N LEU A 62 -1.11 -9.07 12.99
CA LEU A 62 -1.26 -10.02 11.90
C LEU A 62 0.11 -10.30 11.28
N PHE A 63 0.76 -11.39 11.71
CA PHE A 63 2.07 -11.79 11.23
C PHE A 63 2.00 -13.16 10.56
N VAL A 64 1.46 -13.17 9.34
CA VAL A 64 1.21 -14.37 8.53
C VAL A 64 1.68 -14.18 7.10
N ARG A 65 2.07 -15.28 6.42
CA ARG A 65 2.45 -15.29 4.99
C ARG A 65 1.28 -15.62 4.09
N ASP A 66 0.32 -16.39 4.60
CA ASP A 66 -0.85 -16.80 3.85
C ASP A 66 -1.85 -15.64 3.70
N ASN A 67 -2.02 -15.17 2.45
CA ASN A 67 -2.91 -14.05 2.14
C ASN A 67 -4.36 -14.31 2.58
N ARG A 68 -4.84 -15.56 2.51
CA ARG A 68 -6.21 -15.92 2.90
C ARG A 68 -6.38 -15.82 4.41
N ALA A 69 -5.43 -16.38 5.17
CA ALA A 69 -5.45 -16.28 6.63
C ALA A 69 -5.34 -14.84 7.12
N PHE A 70 -4.51 -14.03 6.43
CA PHE A 70 -4.42 -12.59 6.69
C PHE A 70 -5.77 -11.90 6.53
N ILE A 71 -6.46 -12.12 5.39
CA ILE A 71 -7.74 -11.50 5.07
C ILE A 71 -8.83 -11.95 6.04
N ASP A 72 -8.90 -13.25 6.37
CA ASP A 72 -9.85 -13.76 7.37
C ASP A 72 -9.67 -13.05 8.72
N ALA A 73 -8.41 -12.92 9.19
CA ALA A 73 -8.10 -12.29 10.47
C ALA A 73 -8.31 -10.76 10.43
N PHE A 74 -7.95 -10.10 9.34
CA PHE A 74 -8.21 -8.67 9.17
C PHE A 74 -9.70 -8.37 9.28
N TRP A 75 -10.55 -9.13 8.57
CA TRP A 75 -12.00 -8.90 8.61
C TRP A 75 -12.62 -9.32 9.93
N ALA A 76 -12.12 -10.37 10.59
CA ALA A 76 -12.55 -10.68 11.95
C ALA A 76 -12.28 -9.50 12.90
N CYS A 77 -11.14 -8.80 12.75
CA CYS A 77 -10.87 -7.57 13.50
C CYS A 77 -11.90 -6.48 13.19
N GLN A 78 -12.15 -6.20 11.89
CA GLN A 78 -13.03 -5.09 11.50
C GLN A 78 -14.47 -5.28 12.00
N ILE A 79 -15.02 -6.49 11.89
CA ILE A 79 -16.41 -6.77 12.34
C ILE A 79 -16.51 -6.98 13.86
N GLY A 80 -15.39 -7.30 14.54
CA GLY A 80 -15.32 -7.50 15.98
C GLY A 80 -14.83 -6.28 16.77
N GLY A 81 -14.55 -5.15 16.12
CA GLY A 81 -14.02 -3.95 16.77
C GLY A 81 -12.60 -4.09 17.32
N LEU A 82 -11.80 -5.04 16.79
CA LEU A 82 -10.41 -5.21 17.16
C LEU A 82 -9.53 -4.31 16.27
N ILE A 83 -8.42 -3.84 16.83
CA ILE A 83 -7.45 -3.04 16.08
C ILE A 83 -6.45 -3.97 15.41
N ALA A 84 -6.52 -4.12 14.09
CA ALA A 84 -5.57 -4.92 13.34
C ALA A 84 -4.21 -4.20 13.23
N VAL A 85 -3.12 -4.97 13.28
CA VAL A 85 -1.75 -4.48 13.04
C VAL A 85 -1.09 -5.35 11.98
N PRO A 86 -1.22 -4.98 10.70
CA PRO A 86 -0.59 -5.71 9.60
C PRO A 86 0.94 -5.65 9.67
N LEU A 87 1.59 -6.81 9.70
CA LEU A 87 3.04 -6.93 9.60
C LEU A 87 3.41 -7.99 8.56
N ALA A 88 4.47 -7.73 7.81
CA ALA A 88 4.98 -8.69 6.84
C ALA A 88 5.47 -9.95 7.56
N GLY A 89 4.76 -11.05 7.37
CA GLY A 89 5.16 -12.37 7.88
C GLY A 89 6.43 -12.86 7.16
N GLY A 90 7.42 -13.33 7.92
CA GLY A 90 8.66 -13.84 7.35
C GLY A 90 9.51 -14.58 8.36
N VAL A 91 10.41 -15.43 7.85
CA VAL A 91 11.31 -16.25 8.67
C VAL A 91 12.71 -15.65 8.83
N ARG A 92 12.98 -14.51 8.20
CA ARG A 92 14.27 -13.80 8.30
C ARG A 92 14.37 -13.07 9.64
N GLU A 93 15.57 -12.91 10.16
CA GLU A 93 15.82 -12.21 11.43
C GLU A 93 15.28 -10.78 11.45
N ASP A 94 15.33 -10.06 10.33
CA ASP A 94 14.80 -8.70 10.21
C ASP A 94 13.28 -8.64 10.42
N ALA A 95 12.52 -9.62 9.88
CA ALA A 95 11.08 -9.72 10.06
C ALA A 95 10.72 -10.09 11.51
N LEU A 96 11.44 -11.05 12.10
CA LEU A 96 11.26 -11.46 13.48
C LEU A 96 11.63 -10.33 14.46
N GLY A 97 12.76 -9.66 14.23
CA GLY A 97 13.16 -8.49 15.00
C GLY A 97 12.17 -7.33 14.91
N ARG A 98 11.49 -7.16 13.76
CA ARG A 98 10.42 -6.17 13.60
C ARG A 98 9.20 -6.55 14.43
N LEU A 99 8.79 -7.81 14.42
CA LEU A 99 7.66 -8.30 15.22
C LEU A 99 7.88 -7.99 16.72
N GLU A 100 9.05 -8.28 17.26
CA GLU A 100 9.36 -8.02 18.66
C GLU A 100 9.36 -6.48 18.94
N ARG A 101 10.02 -5.67 18.11
CA ARG A 101 10.02 -4.21 18.27
C ARG A 101 8.61 -3.61 18.20
N VAL A 102 7.80 -4.05 17.26
CA VAL A 102 6.40 -3.58 17.17
C VAL A 102 5.62 -4.02 18.39
N GLY A 103 5.82 -5.26 18.80
CA GLY A 103 5.14 -5.78 19.98
C GLY A 103 5.41 -4.97 21.25
N THR A 104 6.64 -4.47 21.46
CA THR A 104 6.98 -3.64 22.64
C THR A 104 6.21 -2.32 22.72
N LEU A 105 5.65 -1.85 21.60
CA LEU A 105 4.83 -0.63 21.58
C LEU A 105 3.45 -0.86 22.20
N PHE A 106 3.02 -2.11 22.34
CA PHE A 106 1.70 -2.47 22.87
C PHE A 106 1.86 -3.15 24.25
N GLU A 107 1.06 -2.73 25.22
CA GLU A 107 1.04 -3.37 26.55
C GLU A 107 0.45 -4.76 26.51
N THR A 108 -0.54 -4.97 25.65
CA THR A 108 -1.39 -6.17 25.66
C THR A 108 -1.80 -6.62 24.26
N ALA A 109 -0.86 -6.63 23.29
CA ALA A 109 -1.19 -7.11 21.96
C ALA A 109 -1.32 -8.64 21.90
N TRP A 110 -2.26 -9.10 21.11
CA TRP A 110 -2.37 -10.48 20.66
C TRP A 110 -1.62 -10.68 19.35
N LEU A 111 -1.14 -11.88 19.10
CA LEU A 111 -0.46 -12.26 17.86
C LEU A 111 -1.28 -13.31 17.11
N PHE A 112 -1.63 -13.05 15.85
CA PHE A 112 -2.17 -14.03 14.93
C PHE A 112 -1.06 -14.44 13.96
N THR A 113 -0.70 -15.74 13.93
CA THR A 113 0.44 -16.21 13.14
C THR A 113 0.32 -17.70 12.77
N GLU A 114 1.22 -18.14 11.90
CA GLU A 114 1.43 -19.57 11.55
C GLU A 114 2.30 -20.25 12.61
N ARG A 115 2.06 -21.55 12.85
CA ARG A 115 2.84 -22.35 13.81
C ARG A 115 4.34 -22.34 13.49
N GLU A 116 4.71 -22.46 12.22
CA GLU A 116 6.12 -22.42 11.81
C GLU A 116 6.77 -21.07 12.15
N LEU A 117 6.10 -19.95 11.83
CA LEU A 117 6.62 -18.61 12.15
C LEU A 117 6.77 -18.43 13.66
N TRP A 118 5.79 -18.89 14.43
CA TRP A 118 5.84 -18.80 15.88
C TRP A 118 7.01 -19.59 16.48
N GLN A 119 7.25 -20.82 16.00
CA GLN A 119 8.38 -21.62 16.42
C GLN A 119 9.72 -20.93 16.14
N ARG A 120 9.86 -20.29 14.98
CA ARG A 120 11.06 -19.53 14.65
C ARG A 120 11.21 -18.25 15.49
N CYS A 121 10.13 -17.54 15.77
CA CYS A 121 10.15 -16.40 16.69
C CYS A 121 10.72 -16.81 18.05
N LYS A 122 10.25 -17.94 18.60
CA LYS A 122 10.75 -18.47 19.88
C LYS A 122 12.23 -18.84 19.86
N GLN A 123 12.72 -19.39 18.76
CA GLN A 123 14.14 -19.73 18.59
C GLN A 123 15.03 -18.48 18.53
N THR A 124 14.54 -17.39 17.93
CA THR A 124 15.32 -16.15 17.72
C THR A 124 15.26 -15.23 18.95
N ALA A 125 14.09 -15.08 19.57
CA ALA A 125 13.88 -14.18 20.72
C ALA A 125 14.37 -14.74 22.06
N GLY A 126 14.85 -16.00 22.08
CA GLY A 126 15.14 -16.70 23.34
C GLY A 126 13.87 -17.18 24.06
N SER A 127 13.96 -17.47 25.35
CA SER A 127 12.92 -18.21 26.08
C SER A 127 11.66 -17.40 26.43
N GLN A 128 11.57 -16.12 26.16
CA GLN A 128 10.39 -15.30 26.54
C GLN A 128 10.04 -14.28 25.46
N SER A 129 8.98 -14.56 24.68
CA SER A 129 8.30 -13.55 23.85
C SER A 129 7.14 -12.95 24.63
N GLN A 130 6.89 -11.66 24.45
CA GLN A 130 5.72 -10.97 25.04
C GLN A 130 4.38 -11.57 24.59
N PHE A 131 4.38 -12.31 23.47
CA PHE A 131 3.19 -12.95 22.92
C PHE A 131 2.93 -14.35 23.48
N ASP A 132 3.79 -14.93 24.33
CA ASP A 132 3.68 -16.33 24.79
C ASP A 132 2.30 -16.74 25.33
N LYS A 133 1.60 -15.81 25.98
CA LYS A 133 0.27 -16.04 26.54
C LYS A 133 -0.87 -15.53 25.64
N ARG A 134 -0.56 -14.88 24.52
CA ARG A 134 -1.51 -14.18 23.65
C ARG A 134 -1.28 -14.48 22.18
N VAL A 135 -0.97 -15.72 21.86
CA VAL A 135 -0.81 -16.19 20.49
C VAL A 135 -2.04 -16.96 20.02
N CYS A 136 -2.52 -16.62 18.85
CA CYS A 136 -3.55 -17.35 18.12
C CYS A 136 -2.89 -17.96 16.88
N LEU A 137 -2.74 -19.27 16.86
CA LEU A 137 -2.18 -19.97 15.71
C LEU A 137 -3.28 -20.25 14.69
N MET A 138 -3.01 -19.97 13.43
CA MET A 138 -3.98 -20.15 12.35
C MET A 138 -4.42 -21.64 12.22
N GLU A 139 -3.51 -22.57 12.53
CA GLU A 139 -3.76 -24.01 12.47
C GLU A 139 -4.64 -24.54 13.62
N ASP A 140 -4.73 -23.79 14.72
CA ASP A 140 -5.54 -24.13 15.88
C ASP A 140 -6.98 -23.62 15.79
N ILE A 141 -7.32 -22.94 14.67
CA ILE A 141 -8.68 -22.51 14.40
C ILE A 141 -9.52 -23.74 14.06
N THR A 142 -10.23 -24.22 15.06
CA THR A 142 -11.17 -25.32 14.87
C THR A 142 -12.30 -24.87 13.94
N ARG A 143 -12.81 -25.80 13.12
CA ARG A 143 -14.01 -25.56 12.30
C ARG A 143 -15.22 -25.62 13.24
N SER A 144 -15.45 -24.54 13.97
CA SER A 144 -16.72 -24.32 14.67
C SER A 144 -17.71 -23.63 13.74
N ASP A 145 -18.97 -23.97 13.85
CA ASP A 145 -20.05 -23.23 13.17
C ASP A 145 -20.52 -22.02 14.01
N ASP A 146 -19.90 -21.79 15.16
CA ASP A 146 -20.19 -20.63 15.99
C ASP A 146 -19.80 -19.35 15.25
N THR A 147 -20.63 -18.33 15.44
CA THR A 147 -20.38 -16.98 14.91
C THR A 147 -20.08 -16.02 16.05
N GLY A 148 -19.06 -15.17 15.84
CA GLY A 148 -18.71 -14.15 16.82
C GLY A 148 -19.74 -13.03 16.91
N GLU A 149 -19.72 -12.33 18.04
CA GLU A 149 -20.55 -11.15 18.26
C GLU A 149 -19.99 -9.94 17.53
N LEU A 150 -20.83 -9.29 16.71
CA LEU A 150 -20.45 -8.11 15.97
C LEU A 150 -20.29 -6.91 16.92
N HIS A 151 -19.34 -6.04 16.58
CA HIS A 151 -19.16 -4.75 17.24
C HIS A 151 -19.56 -3.61 16.30
N HIS A 152 -20.30 -2.62 16.82
CA HIS A 152 -20.66 -1.42 16.07
C HIS A 152 -19.62 -0.32 16.29
N ALA A 153 -18.57 -0.34 15.50
CA ALA A 153 -17.54 0.68 15.53
C ALA A 153 -18.08 2.05 15.07
N GLN A 154 -17.44 3.12 15.53
CA GLN A 154 -17.73 4.48 15.09
C GLN A 154 -16.75 4.88 13.96
N PRO A 155 -17.11 5.84 13.10
CA PRO A 155 -16.24 6.27 11.99
C PRO A 155 -14.85 6.75 12.44
N GLU A 156 -14.77 7.29 13.64
CA GLU A 156 -13.54 7.86 14.22
C GLU A 156 -12.69 6.82 14.97
N ASP A 157 -13.22 5.61 15.17
CA ASP A 157 -12.47 4.52 15.82
C ASP A 157 -11.32 4.09 14.91
N ILE A 158 -10.22 3.62 15.53
CA ILE A 158 -9.06 3.11 14.81
C ILE A 158 -9.41 1.75 14.21
N ALA A 159 -9.43 1.68 12.88
CA ALA A 159 -9.65 0.43 12.16
C ALA A 159 -8.41 -0.47 12.19
N PHE A 160 -7.23 0.11 11.93
CA PHE A 160 -5.97 -0.58 12.04
C PHE A 160 -4.78 0.40 12.18
N ILE A 161 -3.63 -0.14 12.58
CA ILE A 161 -2.38 0.60 12.71
C ILE A 161 -1.41 0.08 11.65
N GLN A 162 -1.07 0.94 10.69
CA GLN A 162 -0.12 0.66 9.63
C GLN A 162 1.29 1.07 10.03
N PHE A 163 2.22 0.12 10.12
CA PHE A 163 3.61 0.48 10.35
C PHE A 163 4.29 0.86 9.04
N SER A 164 4.80 2.09 8.99
CA SER A 164 5.57 2.56 7.84
C SER A 164 6.93 1.86 7.77
N SER A 165 7.43 1.64 6.56
CA SER A 165 8.74 1.02 6.28
C SER A 165 9.92 1.98 6.54
N GLY A 166 9.71 3.08 7.30
CA GLY A 166 10.68 4.16 7.47
C GLY A 166 12.10 3.69 7.72
N SER A 167 13.06 4.37 7.10
CA SER A 167 14.50 4.14 7.22
C SER A 167 15.08 4.42 8.62
N THR A 168 14.24 4.90 9.55
CA THR A 168 14.62 5.17 10.94
C THR A 168 14.52 3.90 11.79
N SER A 169 15.41 3.75 12.76
CA SER A 169 15.54 2.58 13.63
C SER A 169 14.29 2.21 14.44
N GLU A 170 13.35 3.12 14.62
CA GLU A 170 12.12 2.90 15.38
C GLU A 170 10.87 2.86 14.48
N PRO A 171 10.07 1.77 14.56
CA PRO A 171 8.86 1.66 13.78
C PRO A 171 7.79 2.65 14.26
N LYS A 172 7.18 3.39 13.34
CA LYS A 172 6.09 4.31 13.62
C LYS A 172 4.77 3.70 13.18
N GLY A 173 3.83 3.56 14.09
CA GLY A 173 2.49 3.03 13.81
C GLY A 173 1.52 4.14 13.43
N VAL A 174 1.18 4.26 12.17
CA VAL A 174 0.18 5.22 11.67
C VAL A 174 -1.22 4.75 12.06
N GLN A 175 -1.96 5.56 12.79
CA GLN A 175 -3.33 5.25 13.22
C GLN A 175 -4.32 5.62 12.11
N LEU A 176 -5.04 4.64 11.59
CA LEU A 176 -6.03 4.85 10.53
C LEU A 176 -7.43 4.58 11.04
N SER A 177 -8.29 5.61 11.03
CA SER A 177 -9.70 5.46 11.39
C SER A 177 -10.51 4.90 10.22
N HIS A 178 -11.69 4.35 10.51
CA HIS A 178 -12.63 3.93 9.48
C HIS A 178 -12.95 5.08 8.52
N ARG A 179 -13.12 6.30 9.05
CA ARG A 179 -13.36 7.50 8.24
C ARG A 179 -12.22 7.82 7.29
N ASN A 180 -10.97 7.85 7.78
CA ASN A 180 -9.82 8.12 6.91
C ASN A 180 -9.79 7.18 5.70
N LEU A 181 -9.98 5.88 5.96
CA LEU A 181 -9.95 4.83 4.96
C LEU A 181 -11.08 4.95 3.96
N LEU A 182 -12.33 5.10 4.42
CA LEU A 182 -13.48 5.18 3.53
C LEU A 182 -13.44 6.44 2.64
N VAL A 183 -12.98 7.56 3.17
CA VAL A 183 -12.79 8.78 2.38
C VAL A 183 -11.78 8.52 1.26
N ASN A 184 -10.62 7.93 1.58
CA ASN A 184 -9.59 7.64 0.59
C ASN A 184 -10.03 6.59 -0.43
N ILE A 185 -10.71 5.52 0.00
CA ILE A 185 -11.28 4.49 -0.87
C ILE A 185 -12.25 5.09 -1.91
N ARG A 186 -13.14 5.99 -1.48
CA ARG A 186 -14.07 6.69 -2.38
C ARG A 186 -13.36 7.59 -3.37
N ASP A 187 -12.36 8.32 -2.92
CA ASP A 187 -11.55 9.18 -3.77
C ASP A 187 -10.76 8.38 -4.81
N ILE A 188 -10.13 7.28 -4.41
CA ILE A 188 -9.46 6.34 -5.33
C ILE A 188 -10.45 5.81 -6.36
N THR A 189 -11.63 5.35 -5.92
CA THR A 189 -12.68 4.83 -6.80
C THR A 189 -13.06 5.84 -7.89
N ARG A 190 -13.28 7.10 -7.50
CA ARG A 190 -13.65 8.18 -8.43
C ARG A 190 -12.50 8.55 -9.35
N ALA A 191 -11.31 8.78 -8.80
CA ALA A 191 -10.16 9.26 -9.56
C ALA A 191 -9.62 8.24 -10.55
N ALA A 192 -9.66 6.94 -10.22
CA ALA A 192 -9.30 5.85 -11.12
C ALA A 192 -10.47 5.38 -12.00
N ALA A 193 -11.64 6.01 -11.88
CA ALA A 193 -12.88 5.65 -12.59
C ALA A 193 -13.17 4.14 -12.49
N ILE A 194 -13.09 3.57 -11.28
CA ILE A 194 -13.33 2.13 -11.05
C ILE A 194 -14.82 1.83 -11.25
N SER A 195 -15.10 0.78 -12.01
CA SER A 195 -16.45 0.34 -12.36
C SER A 195 -16.67 -1.14 -12.05
N ALA A 196 -17.92 -1.60 -12.17
CA ALA A 196 -18.29 -3.00 -11.96
C ALA A 196 -17.66 -3.97 -12.99
N ASP A 197 -17.15 -3.46 -14.10
CA ASP A 197 -16.50 -4.24 -15.16
C ASP A 197 -15.01 -4.48 -14.87
N ASP A 198 -14.46 -3.83 -13.83
CA ASP A 198 -13.05 -3.99 -13.47
C ASP A 198 -12.79 -5.29 -12.70
N THR A 199 -11.59 -5.79 -12.86
CA THR A 199 -11.01 -6.88 -12.07
C THR A 199 -9.59 -6.46 -11.68
N THR A 200 -9.24 -6.62 -10.40
CA THR A 200 -7.90 -6.27 -9.91
C THR A 200 -6.98 -7.48 -9.88
N LEU A 201 -5.69 -7.26 -10.17
CA LEU A 201 -4.64 -8.24 -9.92
C LEU A 201 -3.47 -7.57 -9.19
N SER A 202 -3.15 -8.10 -8.01
CA SER A 202 -2.04 -7.61 -7.18
C SER A 202 -1.17 -8.75 -6.68
N TRP A 203 0.14 -8.51 -6.65
CA TRP A 203 1.12 -9.31 -5.93
C TRP A 203 1.73 -8.55 -4.74
N MET A 204 1.24 -7.32 -4.49
CA MET A 204 1.69 -6.52 -3.37
C MET A 204 1.31 -7.20 -2.04
N PRO A 205 2.21 -7.19 -1.04
CA PRO A 205 1.91 -7.74 0.27
C PRO A 205 0.69 -7.04 0.90
N LEU A 206 -0.19 -7.80 1.54
CA LEU A 206 -1.33 -7.25 2.29
C LEU A 206 -0.91 -6.51 3.57
N SER A 207 0.33 -6.63 3.99
CA SER A 207 0.91 -5.81 5.06
C SER A 207 1.35 -4.42 4.60
N HIS A 208 1.28 -4.15 3.29
CA HIS A 208 1.56 -2.85 2.67
C HIS A 208 0.25 -2.16 2.31
N ASP A 209 0.18 -0.84 2.48
CA ASP A 209 -1.01 -0.02 2.23
C ASP A 209 -1.55 -0.17 0.79
N MET A 210 -0.67 -0.17 -0.23
CA MET A 210 -1.07 -0.38 -1.62
C MET A 210 -1.74 -1.75 -1.83
N GLY A 211 -1.23 -2.82 -1.19
CA GLY A 211 -1.82 -4.15 -1.28
C GLY A 211 -3.14 -4.25 -0.53
N LEU A 212 -3.18 -3.75 0.71
CA LEU A 212 -4.36 -3.86 1.57
C LEU A 212 -5.44 -2.86 1.16
N ILE A 213 -5.13 -1.57 1.08
CA ILE A 213 -6.14 -0.54 0.81
C ILE A 213 -6.46 -0.49 -0.67
N GLY A 214 -5.43 -0.34 -1.53
CA GLY A 214 -5.61 -0.16 -2.97
C GLY A 214 -6.17 -1.39 -3.69
N PHE A 215 -5.70 -2.59 -3.32
CA PHE A 215 -5.99 -3.82 -4.07
C PHE A 215 -6.75 -4.90 -3.28
N HIS A 216 -7.24 -4.56 -2.06
CA HIS A 216 -8.20 -5.39 -1.34
C HIS A 216 -9.43 -4.59 -0.87
N LEU A 217 -9.25 -3.46 -0.16
CA LEU A 217 -10.39 -2.70 0.36
C LEU A 217 -11.14 -1.95 -0.77
N VAL A 218 -10.42 -1.31 -1.70
CA VAL A 218 -11.02 -0.61 -2.84
C VAL A 218 -11.85 -1.56 -3.73
N PRO A 219 -11.32 -2.73 -4.19
CA PRO A 219 -12.13 -3.66 -4.97
C PRO A 219 -13.35 -4.20 -4.21
N LEU A 220 -13.24 -4.48 -2.91
CA LEU A 220 -14.36 -4.95 -2.11
C LEU A 220 -15.45 -3.87 -1.99
N HIS A 221 -15.05 -2.60 -1.78
CA HIS A 221 -15.98 -1.46 -1.77
C HIS A 221 -16.77 -1.36 -3.07
N ASN A 222 -16.12 -1.62 -4.21
CA ASN A 222 -16.73 -1.56 -5.53
C ASN A 222 -17.44 -2.87 -5.94
N GLY A 223 -17.38 -3.92 -5.13
CA GLY A 223 -17.97 -5.21 -5.43
C GLY A 223 -17.42 -5.86 -6.70
N ILE A 224 -16.14 -5.71 -6.98
CA ILE A 224 -15.44 -6.29 -8.14
C ILE A 224 -14.54 -7.46 -7.72
N ASP A 225 -14.19 -8.32 -8.69
CA ASP A 225 -13.33 -9.47 -8.43
C ASP A 225 -11.88 -9.05 -8.19
N GLN A 226 -11.21 -9.79 -7.30
CA GLN A 226 -9.82 -9.60 -6.92
C GLN A 226 -9.01 -10.85 -7.22
N VAL A 227 -7.87 -10.70 -7.87
CA VAL A 227 -6.86 -11.75 -8.02
C VAL A 227 -5.65 -11.37 -7.17
N LEU A 228 -5.41 -12.14 -6.13
CA LEU A 228 -4.33 -11.92 -5.17
C LEU A 228 -3.26 -12.99 -5.37
N MET A 229 -2.11 -12.58 -5.87
CA MET A 229 -0.94 -13.43 -6.05
C MET A 229 -0.01 -13.29 -4.84
N ASP A 230 0.47 -14.40 -4.29
CA ASP A 230 1.48 -14.32 -3.26
C ASP A 230 2.75 -13.64 -3.80
N THR A 231 3.32 -12.73 -3.01
CA THR A 231 4.53 -11.97 -3.40
C THR A 231 5.68 -12.89 -3.80
N ASP A 232 5.87 -13.99 -3.08
CA ASP A 232 6.88 -15.01 -3.38
C ASP A 232 6.69 -15.67 -4.76
N VAL A 233 5.43 -15.78 -5.23
CA VAL A 233 5.10 -16.31 -6.55
C VAL A 233 5.59 -15.37 -7.63
N PHE A 234 5.32 -14.08 -7.48
CA PHE A 234 5.80 -13.05 -8.41
C PHE A 234 7.35 -13.00 -8.43
N VAL A 235 7.97 -12.94 -7.25
CA VAL A 235 9.44 -12.83 -7.17
C VAL A 235 10.15 -14.02 -7.81
N ARG A 236 9.64 -15.23 -7.63
CA ARG A 236 10.26 -16.45 -8.18
C ARG A 236 9.87 -16.74 -9.62
N ARG A 237 8.67 -16.35 -10.05
CA ARG A 237 8.08 -16.66 -11.36
C ARG A 237 7.31 -15.45 -11.91
N PRO A 238 7.99 -14.34 -12.26
CA PRO A 238 7.33 -13.09 -12.64
C PRO A 238 6.43 -13.22 -13.87
N ALA A 239 6.72 -14.15 -14.80
CA ALA A 239 5.86 -14.44 -15.95
C ALA A 239 4.41 -14.78 -15.55
N ARG A 240 4.19 -15.36 -14.36
CA ARG A 240 2.83 -15.68 -13.89
C ARG A 240 1.96 -14.45 -13.69
N TRP A 241 2.55 -13.29 -13.43
CA TRP A 241 1.78 -12.06 -13.19
C TRP A 241 0.97 -11.66 -14.41
N LEU A 242 1.60 -11.44 -15.56
CA LEU A 242 0.86 -11.02 -16.76
C LEU A 242 0.08 -12.16 -17.43
N ARG A 243 0.52 -13.42 -17.27
CA ARG A 243 -0.32 -14.57 -17.63
C ARG A 243 -1.61 -14.61 -16.83
N ALA A 244 -1.56 -14.29 -15.53
CA ALA A 244 -2.76 -14.19 -14.70
C ALA A 244 -3.63 -13.00 -15.11
N ALA A 245 -3.02 -11.85 -15.51
CA ALA A 245 -3.78 -10.73 -16.06
C ALA A 245 -4.61 -11.15 -17.27
N CYS A 246 -4.02 -11.91 -18.21
CA CYS A 246 -4.74 -12.46 -19.37
C CYS A 246 -5.83 -13.45 -18.94
N ASN A 247 -5.49 -14.44 -18.11
CA ASN A 247 -6.39 -15.55 -17.77
C ASN A 247 -7.64 -15.09 -17.02
N TYR A 248 -7.53 -14.01 -16.22
CA TYR A 248 -8.63 -13.49 -15.40
C TYR A 248 -9.16 -12.15 -15.90
N SER A 249 -8.73 -11.72 -17.09
CA SER A 249 -9.12 -10.42 -17.68
C SER A 249 -8.97 -9.27 -16.70
N ALA A 250 -7.85 -9.23 -15.97
CA ALA A 250 -7.61 -8.20 -14.97
C ALA A 250 -7.33 -6.85 -15.64
N THR A 251 -8.16 -5.87 -15.33
CA THR A 251 -8.11 -4.52 -15.93
C THR A 251 -7.24 -3.56 -15.15
N LEU A 252 -7.05 -3.84 -13.84
CA LEU A 252 -6.28 -2.99 -12.90
C LEU A 252 -5.12 -3.80 -12.32
N LEU A 253 -3.90 -3.38 -12.61
CA LEU A 253 -2.67 -4.00 -12.15
C LEU A 253 -1.90 -3.04 -11.25
N CYS A 254 -0.99 -3.55 -10.42
CA CYS A 254 -0.07 -2.71 -9.65
C CYS A 254 1.31 -3.32 -9.50
N SER A 255 2.29 -2.45 -9.45
CA SER A 255 3.67 -2.78 -9.10
C SER A 255 4.46 -1.50 -8.80
N PRO A 256 5.46 -1.54 -7.92
CA PRO A 256 6.52 -0.56 -7.90
C PRO A 256 7.42 -0.68 -9.15
N SER A 257 8.22 0.33 -9.43
CA SER A 257 9.13 0.37 -10.60
C SER A 257 10.09 -0.82 -10.65
N PHE A 258 10.56 -1.31 -9.47
CA PHE A 258 11.43 -2.50 -9.43
C PHE A 258 10.76 -3.75 -9.99
N GLY A 259 9.44 -3.91 -9.78
CA GLY A 259 8.71 -5.07 -10.26
C GLY A 259 8.61 -5.11 -11.78
N TYR A 260 8.47 -3.97 -12.44
CA TYR A 260 8.52 -3.88 -13.91
C TYR A 260 9.90 -4.28 -14.43
N ARG A 261 10.98 -3.77 -13.83
CA ARG A 261 12.35 -4.16 -14.16
C ARG A 261 12.59 -5.64 -13.92
N HIS A 262 12.10 -6.17 -12.78
CA HIS A 262 12.23 -7.59 -12.45
C HIS A 262 11.52 -8.48 -13.48
N TYR A 263 10.31 -8.09 -13.90
CA TYR A 263 9.58 -8.81 -14.96
C TYR A 263 10.38 -8.83 -16.26
N LEU A 264 10.79 -7.67 -16.77
CA LEU A 264 11.51 -7.56 -18.04
C LEU A 264 12.88 -8.24 -18.05
N LYS A 265 13.56 -8.31 -16.88
CA LYS A 265 14.84 -9.04 -16.76
C LYS A 265 14.65 -10.56 -16.83
N ALA A 266 13.54 -11.08 -16.34
CA ALA A 266 13.28 -12.51 -16.20
C ALA A 266 12.43 -13.09 -17.34
N VAL A 267 11.71 -12.25 -18.09
CA VAL A 267 10.75 -12.65 -19.11
C VAL A 267 11.02 -11.90 -20.39
N ASP A 268 11.12 -12.63 -21.48
CA ASP A 268 11.10 -12.06 -22.83
C ASP A 268 9.63 -12.01 -23.30
N PRO A 269 9.01 -10.81 -23.38
CA PRO A 269 7.61 -10.69 -23.74
C PRO A 269 7.26 -11.21 -25.14
N ASP A 270 8.21 -11.19 -26.08
CA ASP A 270 8.02 -11.67 -27.46
C ASP A 270 7.84 -13.19 -27.52
N ASN A 271 8.32 -13.91 -26.51
CA ASN A 271 8.14 -15.35 -26.34
C ASN A 271 6.87 -15.73 -25.54
N GLU A 272 6.08 -14.74 -25.08
CA GLU A 272 4.86 -14.94 -24.34
C GLU A 272 3.63 -14.69 -25.24
N SER A 273 2.66 -15.59 -25.18
CA SER A 273 1.37 -15.39 -25.85
C SER A 273 0.42 -14.62 -24.92
N LEU A 274 0.59 -13.29 -24.82
CA LEU A 274 -0.19 -12.42 -23.97
C LEU A 274 -1.18 -11.58 -24.80
N ASN A 275 -2.37 -11.35 -24.24
CA ASN A 275 -3.29 -10.31 -24.69
C ASN A 275 -3.62 -9.41 -23.51
N LEU A 276 -3.07 -8.19 -23.51
CA LEU A 276 -3.21 -7.20 -22.44
C LEU A 276 -4.08 -6.00 -22.87
N SER A 277 -4.80 -6.11 -23.99
CA SER A 277 -5.63 -5.00 -24.51
C SER A 277 -6.76 -4.57 -23.58
N HIS A 278 -7.14 -5.43 -22.64
CA HIS A 278 -8.16 -5.16 -21.62
C HIS A 278 -7.58 -4.46 -20.38
N VAL A 279 -6.25 -4.39 -20.23
CA VAL A 279 -5.62 -3.71 -19.09
C VAL A 279 -5.79 -2.21 -19.24
N ARG A 280 -6.48 -1.62 -18.25
CA ARG A 280 -6.85 -0.22 -18.27
C ARG A 280 -5.89 0.66 -17.48
N LEU A 281 -5.50 0.22 -16.28
CA LEU A 281 -4.56 0.93 -15.43
C LEU A 281 -3.49 0.00 -14.85
N VAL A 282 -2.25 0.45 -14.92
CA VAL A 282 -1.08 -0.19 -14.31
C VAL A 282 -0.52 0.78 -13.27
N PHE A 283 -0.98 0.67 -12.02
CA PHE A 283 -0.58 1.55 -10.93
C PHE A 283 0.91 1.38 -10.62
N ASN A 284 1.64 2.48 -10.62
CA ASN A 284 3.06 2.52 -10.27
C ASN A 284 3.30 3.50 -9.11
N GLY A 285 3.67 2.99 -7.96
CA GLY A 285 3.90 3.76 -6.73
C GLY A 285 4.65 2.96 -5.69
N ALA A 286 4.57 3.37 -4.43
CA ALA A 286 5.26 2.79 -3.27
C ALA A 286 6.79 2.98 -3.24
N GLU A 287 7.39 3.49 -4.31
CA GLU A 287 8.78 3.92 -4.42
C GLU A 287 8.89 5.08 -5.44
N PRO A 288 10.03 5.76 -5.58
CA PRO A 288 10.22 6.76 -6.61
C PRO A 288 9.95 6.17 -8.00
N VAL A 289 9.04 6.80 -8.75
CA VAL A 289 8.62 6.29 -10.05
C VAL A 289 9.70 6.57 -11.10
N SER A 290 10.24 5.50 -11.71
CA SER A 290 11.29 5.58 -12.72
C SER A 290 10.68 5.78 -14.12
N PRO A 291 10.95 6.92 -14.80
CA PRO A 291 10.48 7.16 -16.18
C PRO A 291 10.96 6.07 -17.14
N GLY A 292 12.23 5.66 -16.98
CA GLY A 292 12.84 4.61 -17.80
C GLY A 292 12.15 3.26 -17.65
N ALA A 293 11.81 2.86 -16.40
CA ALA A 293 11.12 1.60 -16.14
C ALA A 293 9.69 1.62 -16.73
N CYS A 294 8.97 2.75 -16.61
CA CYS A 294 7.65 2.93 -17.19
C CYS A 294 7.67 2.72 -18.70
N ARG A 295 8.55 3.46 -19.40
CA ARG A 295 8.67 3.38 -20.86
C ARG A 295 9.16 2.02 -21.35
N ALA A 296 10.11 1.41 -20.64
CA ALA A 296 10.61 0.08 -21.01
C ALA A 296 9.50 -0.95 -20.93
N PHE A 297 8.69 -0.92 -19.86
CA PHE A 297 7.60 -1.85 -19.66
C PHE A 297 6.49 -1.69 -20.70
N THR A 298 5.99 -0.47 -20.93
CA THR A 298 4.93 -0.24 -21.93
C THR A 298 5.39 -0.54 -23.34
N ARG A 299 6.65 -0.20 -23.69
CA ARG A 299 7.22 -0.52 -25.00
C ARG A 299 7.35 -2.01 -25.25
N ALA A 300 7.88 -2.75 -24.27
CA ALA A 300 8.09 -4.18 -24.38
C ALA A 300 6.77 -4.97 -24.53
N LEU A 301 5.70 -4.48 -23.94
CA LEU A 301 4.39 -5.14 -23.96
C LEU A 301 3.42 -4.57 -25.02
N LYS A 302 3.89 -3.65 -25.86
CA LYS A 302 3.08 -3.06 -26.93
C LYS A 302 2.56 -4.11 -27.92
N ALA A 303 3.40 -5.09 -28.30
CA ALA A 303 3.01 -6.19 -29.16
C ALA A 303 1.97 -7.13 -28.52
N SER A 304 1.95 -7.20 -27.17
CA SER A 304 0.93 -7.89 -26.39
C SER A 304 -0.36 -7.09 -26.21
N GLY A 305 -0.48 -5.93 -26.84
CA GLY A 305 -1.68 -5.08 -26.81
C GLY A 305 -1.81 -4.20 -25.56
N LEU A 306 -0.80 -4.08 -24.71
CA LEU A 306 -0.86 -3.18 -23.55
C LEU A 306 -0.99 -1.73 -24.03
N PRO A 307 -2.07 -0.99 -23.63
CA PRO A 307 -2.22 0.42 -24.00
C PRO A 307 -1.10 1.26 -23.37
N GLU A 308 -0.53 2.19 -24.14
CA GLU A 308 0.55 3.06 -23.66
C GLU A 308 0.08 3.97 -22.51
N GLU A 309 -1.15 4.43 -22.57
CA GLU A 309 -1.84 5.24 -21.56
C GLU A 309 -2.27 4.46 -20.32
N SER A 310 -2.05 3.14 -20.27
CA SER A 310 -2.37 2.33 -19.10
C SER A 310 -1.42 2.58 -17.92
N MET A 311 -0.20 3.11 -18.16
CA MET A 311 0.75 3.41 -17.10
C MET A 311 0.23 4.55 -16.21
N PHE A 312 0.01 4.24 -14.93
CA PHE A 312 -0.68 5.10 -13.99
C PHE A 312 0.19 5.38 -12.77
N PRO A 313 1.11 6.37 -12.86
CA PRO A 313 2.01 6.72 -11.76
C PRO A 313 1.25 7.45 -10.66
N VAL A 314 1.40 6.97 -9.43
CA VAL A 314 0.65 7.47 -8.27
C VAL A 314 1.58 7.87 -7.12
N TYR A 315 1.13 8.81 -6.30
CA TYR A 315 1.81 9.17 -5.05
C TYR A 315 0.89 8.96 -3.87
N GLY A 316 1.47 8.41 -2.80
CA GLY A 316 0.80 8.22 -1.55
C GLY A 316 1.72 7.69 -0.45
N LEU A 317 1.18 7.65 0.75
CA LEU A 317 1.87 7.22 1.96
C LEU A 317 0.86 6.73 2.99
N ALA A 318 1.31 5.91 3.93
CA ALA A 318 0.44 5.34 4.97
C ALA A 318 -0.27 6.41 5.81
N GLU A 319 0.39 7.54 6.05
CA GLU A 319 -0.17 8.68 6.79
C GLU A 319 -1.36 9.35 6.08
N ALA A 320 -1.49 9.17 4.76
CA ALA A 320 -2.66 9.60 3.97
C ALA A 320 -3.66 8.46 3.73
N SER A 321 -3.67 7.43 4.57
CA SER A 321 -4.30 6.13 4.33
C SER A 321 -3.59 5.37 3.20
N LEU A 322 -3.64 5.88 1.98
CA LEU A 322 -2.89 5.39 0.82
C LEU A 322 -2.60 6.53 -0.16
N ALA A 323 -3.62 6.99 -0.88
CA ALA A 323 -3.46 7.81 -2.07
C ALA A 323 -3.56 9.32 -1.77
N VAL A 324 -2.66 10.08 -2.37
CA VAL A 324 -2.60 11.55 -2.31
C VAL A 324 -2.85 12.15 -3.69
N THR A 325 -2.15 11.67 -4.74
CA THR A 325 -2.33 12.16 -6.11
C THR A 325 -2.44 11.05 -7.12
N PHE A 326 -3.27 11.28 -8.13
CA PHE A 326 -3.42 10.44 -9.32
C PHE A 326 -3.41 11.27 -10.59
N PRO A 327 -2.86 10.75 -11.72
CA PRO A 327 -3.14 11.28 -13.05
C PRO A 327 -4.60 11.00 -13.44
N ARG A 328 -5.05 11.47 -14.57
CA ARG A 328 -6.34 11.09 -15.11
C ARG A 328 -6.22 9.77 -15.89
N PRO A 329 -7.16 8.85 -15.75
CA PRO A 329 -7.21 7.66 -16.62
C PRO A 329 -7.20 8.05 -18.09
N GLY A 330 -6.33 7.39 -18.88
CA GLY A 330 -6.14 7.72 -20.30
C GLY A 330 -5.10 8.83 -20.59
N ASP A 331 -4.56 9.50 -19.57
CA ASP A 331 -3.43 10.40 -19.77
C ASP A 331 -2.17 9.60 -20.11
N GLN A 332 -1.38 10.14 -21.05
CA GLN A 332 -0.06 9.60 -21.33
C GLN A 332 0.91 9.93 -20.18
N LEU A 333 1.96 9.12 -20.05
CA LEU A 333 3.04 9.38 -19.09
C LEU A 333 3.68 10.74 -19.34
N ARG A 334 3.51 11.68 -18.42
CA ARG A 334 4.11 13.00 -18.45
C ARG A 334 5.36 13.04 -17.59
N THR A 335 6.39 13.72 -18.09
CA THR A 335 7.64 13.91 -17.36
C THR A 335 8.10 15.36 -17.42
N LEU A 336 8.89 15.74 -16.42
CA LEU A 336 9.54 17.04 -16.32
C LEU A 336 11.05 16.82 -16.27
N VAL A 337 11.77 17.46 -17.19
CA VAL A 337 13.23 17.36 -17.26
C VAL A 337 13.84 18.62 -16.66
N LEU A 338 14.71 18.46 -15.67
CA LEU A 338 15.33 19.52 -14.89
C LEU A 338 16.86 19.43 -14.97
N ALA A 339 17.54 20.57 -14.95
CA ALA A 339 18.98 20.60 -14.89
C ALA A 339 19.49 20.04 -13.56
N SER A 340 20.57 19.26 -13.59
CA SER A 340 21.26 18.79 -12.38
C SER A 340 21.68 19.98 -11.52
N GLY A 341 21.42 19.89 -10.19
CA GLY A 341 21.77 20.93 -9.23
C GLY A 341 20.66 21.96 -8.94
N GLN A 342 19.43 21.79 -9.50
CA GLN A 342 18.28 22.64 -9.22
C GLN A 342 17.18 21.88 -8.44
N LEU A 343 17.57 21.03 -7.49
CA LEU A 343 16.62 20.19 -6.73
C LEU A 343 16.66 20.47 -5.22
N ALA A 344 17.38 21.50 -4.78
CA ALA A 344 17.39 21.89 -3.38
C ALA A 344 16.12 22.65 -2.99
N PRO A 345 15.68 22.56 -1.71
CA PRO A 345 14.57 23.37 -1.22
C PRO A 345 14.78 24.87 -1.49
N GLY A 346 13.78 25.52 -2.09
CA GLY A 346 13.85 26.93 -2.50
C GLY A 346 14.32 27.15 -3.95
N ASP A 347 14.86 26.16 -4.62
CA ASP A 347 15.26 26.28 -6.01
C ASP A 347 14.03 26.45 -6.91
N ARG A 348 14.06 27.49 -7.74
CA ARG A 348 13.10 27.65 -8.82
C ARG A 348 13.60 26.88 -10.02
N VAL A 349 12.84 25.90 -10.45
CA VAL A 349 13.21 25.03 -11.57
C VAL A 349 12.74 25.61 -12.91
N VAL A 350 13.56 25.42 -13.92
CA VAL A 350 13.24 25.73 -15.31
C VAL A 350 13.37 24.43 -16.10
N PRO A 351 12.32 24.00 -16.82
CA PRO A 351 12.40 22.82 -17.67
C PRO A 351 13.52 22.96 -18.72
N VAL A 352 14.26 21.88 -18.93
CA VAL A 352 15.35 21.82 -19.91
C VAL A 352 15.12 20.65 -20.86
N GLU A 353 15.84 20.65 -21.99
CA GLU A 353 15.86 19.47 -22.87
C GLU A 353 16.61 18.29 -22.23
N VAL A 354 16.24 17.08 -22.64
CA VAL A 354 16.87 15.85 -22.15
C VAL A 354 18.38 15.87 -22.47
N SER A 355 19.19 15.75 -21.43
CA SER A 355 20.65 15.67 -21.53
C SER A 355 21.21 14.70 -20.49
N THR A 356 22.49 14.33 -20.62
CA THR A 356 23.18 13.45 -19.66
C THR A 356 23.36 14.08 -18.27
N GLN A 357 23.11 15.37 -18.14
CA GLN A 357 23.17 16.13 -16.87
C GLN A 357 21.78 16.63 -16.44
N ALA A 358 20.73 15.94 -16.83
CA ALA A 358 19.36 16.31 -16.50
C ALA A 358 18.68 15.22 -15.71
N HIS A 359 17.84 15.63 -14.75
CA HIS A 359 16.95 14.73 -14.01
C HIS A 359 15.58 14.71 -14.65
N GLU A 360 15.06 13.54 -14.92
CA GLU A 360 13.72 13.35 -15.41
C GLU A 360 12.81 12.84 -14.31
N LEU A 361 11.79 13.64 -13.97
CA LEU A 361 10.79 13.33 -12.95
C LEU A 361 9.47 12.96 -13.60
N VAL A 362 8.75 11.99 -13.03
CA VAL A 362 7.41 11.60 -13.49
C VAL A 362 6.37 12.49 -12.82
N CYS A 363 5.40 12.95 -13.59
CA CYS A 363 4.20 13.62 -13.08
C CYS A 363 3.31 12.58 -12.36
N LEU A 364 2.99 12.86 -11.10
CA LEU A 364 2.17 11.98 -10.25
C LEU A 364 0.70 12.47 -10.20
N GLY A 365 0.34 13.38 -11.09
CA GLY A 365 -1.02 13.89 -11.22
C GLY A 365 -1.41 14.91 -10.16
N HIS A 366 -2.73 15.01 -9.94
CA HIS A 366 -3.33 15.99 -9.06
C HIS A 366 -3.82 15.39 -7.76
N SER A 367 -3.96 16.24 -6.73
CA SER A 367 -4.47 15.81 -5.43
C SER A 367 -5.88 15.23 -5.55
N LEU A 368 -6.14 14.17 -4.78
CA LEU A 368 -7.47 13.61 -4.64
C LEU A 368 -8.39 14.59 -3.88
N PRO A 369 -9.72 14.52 -4.06
CA PRO A 369 -10.66 15.53 -3.55
C PRO A 369 -10.56 15.81 -2.05
N ALA A 370 -10.38 14.80 -1.23
CA ALA A 370 -10.30 14.95 0.22
C ALA A 370 -8.90 15.34 0.73
N CYS A 371 -7.89 15.43 -0.15
CA CYS A 371 -6.52 15.74 0.20
C CYS A 371 -6.08 17.06 -0.41
N LYS A 372 -5.53 17.96 0.42
CA LYS A 372 -4.91 19.21 -0.04
C LYS A 372 -3.40 19.06 0.03
N ILE A 373 -2.70 19.63 -0.95
CA ILE A 373 -1.24 19.65 -1.03
C ILE A 373 -0.75 21.07 -1.05
N ARG A 374 0.37 21.34 -0.40
CA ARG A 374 1.15 22.57 -0.57
C ARG A 374 2.64 22.25 -0.55
N ILE A 375 3.40 23.02 -1.29
CA ILE A 375 4.87 22.99 -1.23
C ILE A 375 5.32 24.16 -0.35
N CYS A 376 6.21 23.89 0.62
CA CYS A 376 6.62 24.89 1.59
C CYS A 376 8.15 24.98 1.69
N ASP A 377 8.63 26.17 2.11
CA ASP A 377 10.01 26.33 2.57
C ASP A 377 10.22 25.77 3.99
N ASP A 378 11.47 25.86 4.50
CA ASP A 378 11.84 25.40 5.85
C ASP A 378 11.10 26.17 6.97
N GLN A 379 10.56 27.36 6.69
CA GLN A 379 9.75 28.15 7.62
C GLN A 379 8.25 27.82 7.52
N GLY A 380 7.85 26.88 6.65
CA GLY A 380 6.47 26.49 6.45
C GLY A 380 5.65 27.43 5.57
N ARG A 381 6.27 28.43 4.95
CA ARG A 381 5.61 29.35 4.01
C ARG A 381 5.42 28.67 2.67
N GLN A 382 4.23 28.83 2.09
CA GLN A 382 3.91 28.22 0.80
C GLN A 382 4.77 28.85 -0.31
N LEU A 383 5.36 27.98 -1.13
CA LEU A 383 6.15 28.34 -2.30
C LEU A 383 5.28 28.40 -3.57
N PRO A 384 5.66 29.21 -4.55
CA PRO A 384 5.00 29.26 -5.86
C PRO A 384 5.25 27.98 -6.66
N GLU A 385 4.46 27.79 -7.72
CA GLU A 385 4.68 26.71 -8.69
C GLU A 385 6.12 26.74 -9.25
N PHE A 386 6.60 25.58 -9.69
CA PHE A 386 7.97 25.37 -10.17
C PHE A 386 9.05 25.71 -9.15
N THR A 387 8.76 25.54 -7.86
CA THR A 387 9.76 25.74 -6.80
C THR A 387 9.80 24.47 -5.93
N VAL A 388 10.98 23.93 -5.73
CA VAL A 388 11.20 22.75 -4.88
C VAL A 388 11.04 23.10 -3.41
N GLY A 389 10.36 22.26 -2.66
CA GLY A 389 10.17 22.44 -1.23
C GLY A 389 9.57 21.21 -0.58
N HIS A 390 9.26 21.34 0.71
CA HIS A 390 8.63 20.29 1.51
C HIS A 390 7.20 20.06 1.08
N VAL A 391 6.87 18.80 0.77
CA VAL A 391 5.51 18.40 0.45
C VAL A 391 4.71 18.25 1.75
N LYS A 392 3.69 19.09 1.92
CA LYS A 392 2.78 19.03 3.06
C LYS A 392 1.37 18.70 2.60
N ILE A 393 0.69 17.86 3.37
CA ILE A 393 -0.66 17.41 3.06
C ILE A 393 -1.61 17.66 4.23
N ARG A 394 -2.90 17.81 3.90
CA ARG A 394 -3.98 17.93 4.87
C ARG A 394 -5.28 17.42 4.26
N GLY A 395 -6.03 16.62 5.01
CA GLY A 395 -7.32 16.11 4.50
C GLY A 395 -7.98 15.10 5.44
N ASP A 396 -9.20 14.72 5.09
CA ASP A 396 -9.96 13.71 5.84
C ASP A 396 -9.41 12.29 5.67
N ASN A 397 -8.57 12.07 4.65
CA ASN A 397 -7.83 10.84 4.42
C ASN A 397 -6.51 10.77 5.23
N VAL A 398 -6.08 11.88 5.84
CA VAL A 398 -4.82 11.96 6.58
C VAL A 398 -5.04 11.52 8.03
N THR A 399 -4.10 10.69 8.53
CA THR A 399 -4.09 10.23 9.92
C THR A 399 -4.12 11.40 10.91
N ARG A 400 -4.62 11.13 12.11
CA ARG A 400 -4.54 12.08 13.23
C ARG A 400 -3.24 11.98 14.04
N GLY A 401 -2.41 10.95 13.77
CA GLY A 401 -1.13 10.80 14.45
C GLY A 401 -0.60 9.37 14.47
N TYR A 402 0.50 9.22 15.18
CA TYR A 402 1.21 7.97 15.37
C TYR A 402 0.87 7.34 16.72
N TYR A 403 0.69 6.03 16.71
CA TYR A 403 0.33 5.29 17.90
C TYR A 403 1.37 5.48 19.03
N ARG A 404 0.92 6.06 20.14
CA ARG A 404 1.71 6.34 21.36
C ARG A 404 3.03 7.08 21.10
N CYS A 405 3.09 7.94 20.10
CA CYS A 405 4.27 8.74 19.79
C CYS A 405 3.97 10.26 19.69
N PRO A 406 3.62 10.95 20.81
CA PRO A 406 3.34 12.38 20.77
C PRO A 406 4.48 13.22 20.18
N LYS A 407 5.73 12.85 20.43
CA LYS A 407 6.90 13.52 19.82
C LYS A 407 6.93 13.36 18.30
N CYS A 408 6.45 12.21 17.78
CA CYS A 408 6.34 12.02 16.33
C CYS A 408 5.26 12.94 15.76
N ASP A 409 4.15 13.12 16.49
CA ASP A 409 3.05 13.97 16.07
C ASP A 409 3.48 15.45 16.06
N GLU A 410 4.12 15.93 17.12
CA GLU A 410 4.66 17.28 17.20
C GLU A 410 5.66 17.59 16.08
N ALA A 411 6.49 16.61 15.70
CA ALA A 411 7.47 16.76 14.64
C ALA A 411 6.85 16.71 13.23
N ALA A 412 5.76 15.96 13.05
CA ALA A 412 5.17 15.75 11.74
C ALA A 412 4.03 16.73 11.43
N PHE A 413 3.26 17.17 12.44
CA PHE A 413 2.09 18.03 12.24
C PHE A 413 2.38 19.47 12.65
N ILE A 414 2.31 20.38 11.70
CA ILE A 414 2.50 21.83 11.94
C ILE A 414 1.26 22.54 11.37
N ASP A 415 0.53 23.28 12.20
CA ASP A 415 -0.68 24.04 11.84
C ASP A 415 -1.75 23.17 11.14
N GLY A 416 -1.87 21.89 11.53
CA GLY A 416 -2.81 20.93 10.96
C GLY A 416 -2.41 20.42 9.57
N TRP A 417 -1.17 20.63 9.16
CA TRP A 417 -0.58 20.05 7.96
C TRP A 417 0.45 18.98 8.37
N LEU A 418 0.36 17.82 7.72
CA LEU A 418 1.35 16.76 7.85
C LEU A 418 2.53 17.07 6.91
N ASP A 419 3.73 17.11 7.43
CA ASP A 419 4.97 17.08 6.66
C ASP A 419 5.26 15.63 6.28
N THR A 420 5.23 15.33 4.96
CA THR A 420 5.43 13.97 4.45
C THR A 420 6.89 13.51 4.56
N GLY A 421 7.82 14.44 4.75
CA GLY A 421 9.25 14.22 4.64
C GLY A 421 9.76 14.09 3.20
N ASP A 422 8.88 14.20 2.22
CA ASP A 422 9.24 14.22 0.80
C ASP A 422 9.47 15.66 0.32
N LEU A 423 10.37 15.82 -0.63
CA LEU A 423 10.58 17.05 -1.39
C LEU A 423 9.95 16.93 -2.76
N GLY A 424 9.42 18.04 -3.26
CA GLY A 424 8.78 18.07 -4.55
C GLY A 424 8.38 19.48 -4.99
N LEU A 425 7.70 19.55 -6.12
CA LEU A 425 7.17 20.79 -6.66
C LEU A 425 5.79 20.54 -7.28
N LEU A 426 5.01 21.60 -7.35
CA LEU A 426 3.74 21.63 -8.07
C LEU A 426 3.90 22.42 -9.37
N THR A 427 3.23 21.96 -10.40
CA THR A 427 3.04 22.66 -11.67
C THR A 427 1.57 22.60 -12.07
N THR A 428 1.21 23.22 -13.18
CA THR A 428 -0.12 23.07 -13.78
C THR A 428 -0.45 21.64 -14.17
N ASP A 429 0.55 20.78 -14.41
CA ASP A 429 0.37 19.36 -14.75
C ASP A 429 0.17 18.46 -13.52
N GLY A 430 0.58 18.91 -12.33
CA GLY A 430 0.45 18.17 -11.10
C GLY A 430 1.70 18.17 -10.21
N LEU A 431 1.80 17.14 -9.35
CA LEU A 431 2.88 16.94 -8.38
C LEU A 431 4.05 16.18 -9.01
N PHE A 432 5.27 16.63 -8.70
CA PHE A 432 6.52 15.93 -8.99
C PHE A 432 7.31 15.78 -7.68
N ILE A 433 7.74 14.58 -7.35
CA ILE A 433 8.58 14.29 -6.19
C ILE A 433 10.05 14.27 -6.62
N THR A 434 10.87 15.04 -5.94
CA THR A 434 12.32 15.13 -6.22
C THR A 434 13.14 14.19 -5.33
N GLY A 435 12.63 13.79 -4.16
CA GLY A 435 13.31 12.88 -3.24
C GLY A 435 12.76 12.98 -1.82
N ARG A 436 13.47 12.39 -0.86
CA ARG A 436 13.19 12.52 0.56
C ARG A 436 14.23 13.37 1.26
N CYS A 437 13.81 14.25 2.15
CA CYS A 437 14.71 15.12 2.92
C CYS A 437 15.84 14.35 3.64
N LYS A 438 15.52 13.17 4.19
CA LYS A 438 16.46 12.37 5.00
C LYS A 438 17.40 11.50 4.17
N ASP A 439 17.07 11.25 2.91
CA ASP A 439 17.80 10.34 2.03
C ASP A 439 18.80 11.08 1.13
N ILE A 440 18.78 12.42 1.18
CA ILE A 440 19.73 13.24 0.42
C ILE A 440 21.10 13.13 1.05
N LEU A 441 22.08 12.69 0.26
CA LEU A 441 23.49 12.66 0.64
C LEU A 441 24.15 13.98 0.25
N PHE A 442 24.72 14.68 1.21
CA PHE A 442 25.46 15.90 0.95
C PHE A 442 26.96 15.58 0.83
N ALA A 443 27.51 15.68 -0.39
CA ALA A 443 28.92 15.41 -0.63
C ALA A 443 29.49 16.38 -1.66
N GLY A 444 30.68 16.93 -1.39
CA GLY A 444 31.37 17.84 -2.32
C GLY A 444 30.63 19.16 -2.60
N GLY A 445 29.76 19.62 -1.67
CA GLY A 445 28.94 20.82 -1.87
C GLY A 445 27.70 20.61 -2.74
N GLN A 446 27.36 19.37 -3.05
CA GLN A 446 26.20 19.00 -3.86
C GLN A 446 25.28 18.03 -3.13
N ASN A 447 23.98 18.10 -3.42
CA ASN A 447 22.98 17.15 -2.99
C ASN A 447 22.99 15.96 -3.98
N TRP A 448 23.15 14.75 -3.44
CA TRP A 448 23.06 13.50 -4.18
C TRP A 448 21.82 12.76 -3.76
N TYR A 449 20.98 12.42 -4.72
CA TYR A 449 19.75 11.66 -4.49
C TYR A 449 20.05 10.16 -4.69
N PRO A 450 19.54 9.26 -3.85
CA PRO A 450 19.78 7.82 -3.98
C PRO A 450 19.45 7.27 -5.38
N GLN A 451 18.37 7.77 -5.99
CA GLN A 451 17.97 7.34 -7.33
C GLN A 451 18.98 7.68 -8.42
N ASP A 452 19.76 8.74 -8.24
CA ASP A 452 20.81 9.13 -9.21
C ASP A 452 22.01 8.20 -9.11
N ILE A 453 22.35 7.81 -7.87
CA ILE A 453 23.41 6.85 -7.60
C ILE A 453 23.01 5.48 -8.14
N GLU A 454 21.78 5.06 -7.89
CA GLU A 454 21.23 3.79 -8.39
C GLU A 454 21.16 3.76 -9.92
N ALA A 455 20.74 4.87 -10.56
CA ALA A 455 20.70 4.99 -12.02
C ALA A 455 22.09 4.93 -12.66
N ALA A 456 23.11 5.47 -11.98
CA ALA A 456 24.49 5.42 -12.47
C ALA A 456 25.14 4.02 -12.33
N LEU A 457 24.57 3.14 -11.51
CA LEU A 457 25.05 1.77 -11.27
C LEU A 457 24.30 0.72 -12.11
N GLN A 458 23.27 1.10 -12.83
CA GLN A 458 22.47 0.25 -13.73
C GLN A 458 22.95 0.34 -15.18
#